data_96914f958caf1968fc67098830924b66
#
_entry.id   96914f958caf1968fc67098830924b66
#
_cell.length_a   1.000
_cell.length_b   1.000
_cell.length_c   1.000
_cell.angle_alpha   90.00
_cell.angle_beta   90.00
_cell.angle_gamma   90.00
#
_symmetry.space_group_name_H-M   'P 1'
#
loop_
_entity.id
_entity.type
_entity.pdbx_description
1 polymer ?
#
loop_
_entity_poly.entity_id
_entity_poly.type
_entity_poly.pdbx_seq_one_letter_code
_entity_poly.pdbx_strand_id
1 'polypeptide(L)'
;MDPDDQLDRVYEAIVHWADVILVATPIRWGAASALYYKMVERMNCIQNQETIAGKHLLRNKVAGFIITGGQDNVQGVAGQLLGFFAEVGCQFPQFPYVAHTRGWSAEDMENNEKFVQNSTSLHEGAAKLAQRCAEMARVMIESSLGEG
;
A
#
# COMPACT_ATOMS: atom_id res chain seq x y z
N MET A 1 -14.45 -22.35 -0.59
CA MET A 1 -13.88 -21.13 0.01
C MET A 1 -13.53 -21.50 1.43
N ASP A 2 -12.34 -21.15 1.91
CA ASP A 2 -11.92 -21.43 3.28
C ASP A 2 -12.81 -20.62 4.24
N PRO A 3 -13.51 -21.25 5.20
CA PRO A 3 -14.41 -20.53 6.12
C PRO A 3 -13.67 -19.53 7.03
N ASP A 4 -12.35 -19.70 7.18
CA ASP A 4 -11.51 -18.79 7.98
C ASP A 4 -10.87 -17.67 7.14
N ASP A 5 -11.20 -17.57 5.85
CA ASP A 5 -10.68 -16.53 4.97
C ASP A 5 -11.32 -15.17 5.28
N GLN A 6 -10.50 -14.25 5.78
CA GLN A 6 -10.94 -12.89 6.13
C GLN A 6 -10.75 -11.86 4.98
N LEU A 7 -10.25 -12.31 3.83
CA LEU A 7 -9.88 -11.38 2.76
C LEU A 7 -11.08 -10.67 2.13
N ASP A 8 -12.24 -11.32 2.10
CA ASP A 8 -13.47 -10.70 1.59
C ASP A 8 -13.84 -9.44 2.40
N ARG A 9 -13.66 -9.47 3.72
CA ARG A 9 -13.88 -8.28 4.58
C ARG A 9 -12.91 -7.15 4.27
N VAL A 10 -11.66 -7.48 3.94
CA VAL A 10 -10.64 -6.50 3.52
C VAL A 10 -11.07 -5.85 2.21
N TYR A 11 -11.56 -6.63 1.26
CA TYR A 11 -12.04 -6.10 -0.03
C TYR A 11 -13.27 -5.23 0.11
N GLU A 12 -14.24 -5.65 0.90
CA GLU A 12 -15.42 -4.83 1.21
C GLU A 12 -15.00 -3.48 1.80
N ALA A 13 -14.06 -3.48 2.76
CA ALA A 13 -13.55 -2.26 3.35
C ALA A 13 -12.82 -1.38 2.32
N ILE A 14 -11.94 -1.96 1.49
CA ILE A 14 -11.21 -1.25 0.45
C ILE A 14 -12.17 -0.65 -0.59
N VAL A 15 -13.17 -1.40 -1.04
CA VAL A 15 -14.08 -0.97 -2.11
C VAL A 15 -15.12 0.03 -1.60
N HIS A 16 -15.75 -0.25 -0.46
CA HIS A 16 -16.96 0.45 -0.05
C HIS A 16 -16.77 1.47 1.08
N TRP A 17 -15.66 1.40 1.81
CA TRP A 17 -15.46 2.24 2.99
C TRP A 17 -14.22 3.14 2.91
N ALA A 18 -13.09 2.63 2.44
CA ALA A 18 -11.84 3.37 2.50
C ALA A 18 -11.70 4.37 1.36
N ASP A 19 -11.36 5.61 1.66
CA ASP A 19 -10.89 6.62 0.70
C ASP A 19 -9.36 6.63 0.62
N VAL A 20 -8.69 6.14 1.67
CA VAL A 20 -7.24 6.03 1.78
C VAL A 20 -6.84 4.58 2.06
N ILE A 21 -5.88 4.07 1.33
CA ILE A 21 -5.30 2.73 1.48
C ILE A 21 -3.82 2.88 1.84
N LEU A 22 -3.45 2.50 3.07
CA LEU A 22 -2.05 2.46 3.49
C LEU A 22 -1.58 1.02 3.56
N VAL A 23 -0.57 0.68 2.75
CA VAL A 23 0.02 -0.66 2.72
C VAL A 23 1.38 -0.63 3.37
N ALA A 24 1.55 -1.43 4.43
CA ALA A 24 2.84 -1.66 5.07
C ALA A 24 3.39 -3.04 4.68
N THR A 25 4.62 -3.10 4.20
CA THR A 25 5.26 -4.36 3.81
C THR A 25 6.74 -4.38 4.17
N PRO A 26 7.26 -5.49 4.71
CA PRO A 26 8.70 -5.70 4.75
C PRO A 26 9.24 -6.11 3.38
N ILE A 27 10.50 -5.79 3.12
CA ILE A 27 11.25 -6.33 1.99
C ILE A 27 11.69 -7.76 2.34
N ARG A 28 11.45 -8.69 1.43
CA ARG A 28 11.91 -10.07 1.47
C ARG A 28 12.54 -10.44 0.14
N TRP A 29 13.87 -10.69 0.13
CA TRP A 29 14.61 -11.00 -1.09
C TRP A 29 14.41 -9.97 -2.22
N GLY A 30 14.47 -8.68 -1.87
CA GLY A 30 14.28 -7.60 -2.82
C GLY A 30 12.84 -7.42 -3.34
N ALA A 31 11.86 -8.06 -2.72
CA ALA A 31 10.45 -8.00 -3.10
C ALA A 31 9.56 -7.67 -1.89
N ALA A 32 8.31 -7.30 -2.11
CA ALA A 32 7.31 -7.18 -1.06
C ALA A 32 7.01 -8.55 -0.42
N SER A 33 6.35 -8.57 0.73
CA SER A 33 6.05 -9.82 1.44
C SER A 33 5.12 -10.75 0.64
N ALA A 34 5.21 -12.06 0.89
CA ALA A 34 4.32 -13.05 0.30
C ALA A 34 2.84 -12.76 0.61
N LEU A 35 2.55 -12.19 1.78
CA LEU A 35 1.18 -11.79 2.15
C LEU A 35 0.64 -10.67 1.23
N TYR A 36 1.49 -9.71 0.86
CA TYR A 36 1.14 -8.68 -0.11
C TYR A 36 0.78 -9.31 -1.47
N TYR A 37 1.63 -10.18 -2.00
CA TYR A 37 1.34 -10.85 -3.28
C TYR A 37 0.09 -11.72 -3.23
N LYS A 38 -0.12 -12.43 -2.14
CA LYS A 38 -1.36 -13.22 -1.94
C LYS A 38 -2.60 -12.33 -1.98
N MET A 39 -2.54 -11.14 -1.40
CA MET A 39 -3.62 -10.15 -1.48
C MET A 39 -3.82 -9.70 -2.94
N VAL A 40 -2.74 -9.28 -3.61
CA VAL A 40 -2.78 -8.77 -4.99
C VAL A 40 -3.33 -9.82 -5.96
N GLU A 41 -2.84 -11.06 -5.90
CA GLU A 41 -3.34 -12.15 -6.75
C GLU A 41 -4.86 -12.35 -6.59
N ARG A 42 -5.37 -12.22 -5.37
CA ARG A 42 -6.79 -12.38 -5.11
C ARG A 42 -7.61 -11.14 -5.45
N MET A 43 -6.99 -9.97 -5.62
CA MET A 43 -7.64 -8.76 -6.11
C MET A 43 -7.98 -8.81 -7.62
N ASN A 44 -7.66 -9.88 -8.31
CA ASN A 44 -8.05 -10.09 -9.70
C ASN A 44 -9.59 -9.97 -9.92
N CYS A 45 -10.39 -10.25 -8.91
CA CYS A 45 -11.84 -10.03 -8.97
C CYS A 45 -12.20 -8.54 -9.14
N ILE A 46 -11.43 -7.62 -8.54
CA ILE A 46 -11.61 -6.16 -8.67
C ILE A 46 -11.24 -5.74 -10.10
N GLN A 47 -10.11 -6.22 -10.60
CA GLN A 47 -9.68 -5.93 -11.97
C GLN A 47 -10.65 -6.48 -13.01
N ASN A 48 -11.23 -7.65 -12.80
CA ASN A 48 -12.25 -8.20 -13.68
C ASN A 48 -13.52 -7.32 -13.73
N GLN A 49 -13.87 -6.64 -12.63
CA GLN A 49 -14.98 -5.68 -12.67
C GLN A 49 -14.67 -4.50 -13.59
N GLU A 50 -13.43 -4.04 -13.61
CA GLU A 50 -13.00 -2.98 -14.52
C GLU A 50 -12.96 -3.45 -15.98
N THR A 51 -12.24 -4.54 -16.25
CA THR A 51 -11.98 -5.00 -17.63
C THR A 51 -13.20 -5.61 -18.32
N ILE A 52 -14.09 -6.27 -17.58
CA ILE A 52 -15.26 -6.97 -18.13
C ILE A 52 -16.54 -6.14 -17.99
N ALA A 53 -16.72 -5.48 -16.85
CA ALA A 53 -17.96 -4.78 -16.51
C ALA A 53 -17.85 -3.24 -16.59
N GLY A 54 -16.68 -2.69 -16.87
CA GLY A 54 -16.44 -1.24 -16.90
C GLY A 54 -16.63 -0.55 -15.55
N LYS A 55 -16.50 -1.29 -14.45
CA LYS A 55 -16.71 -0.77 -13.08
C LYS A 55 -15.37 -0.50 -12.41
N HIS A 56 -15.03 0.74 -12.22
CA HIS A 56 -13.78 1.19 -11.59
C HIS A 56 -13.91 1.27 -10.06
N LEU A 57 -13.83 0.14 -9.38
CA LEU A 57 -14.13 0.02 -7.95
C LEU A 57 -13.14 0.77 -7.04
N LEU A 58 -11.90 0.96 -7.46
CA LEU A 58 -10.85 1.65 -6.70
C LEU A 58 -10.48 3.02 -7.27
N ARG A 59 -11.19 3.49 -8.28
CA ARG A 59 -10.94 4.79 -8.89
C ARG A 59 -11.05 5.90 -7.85
N ASN A 60 -10.09 6.82 -7.89
CA ASN A 60 -9.99 8.00 -7.02
C ASN A 60 -9.70 7.71 -5.54
N LYS A 61 -9.50 6.45 -5.14
CA LYS A 61 -8.95 6.16 -3.82
C LYS A 61 -7.46 6.52 -3.79
N VAL A 62 -6.97 6.94 -2.64
CA VAL A 62 -5.59 7.36 -2.47
C VAL A 62 -4.77 6.28 -1.80
N ALA A 63 -3.65 5.89 -2.40
CA ALA A 63 -2.76 4.88 -1.85
C ALA A 63 -1.43 5.47 -1.38
N GLY A 64 -0.89 4.91 -0.28
CA GLY A 64 0.43 5.23 0.25
C GLY A 64 1.10 3.99 0.85
N PHE A 65 2.45 4.01 0.94
CA PHE A 65 3.21 2.81 1.27
C PHE A 65 4.22 3.03 2.39
N ILE A 66 4.35 2.05 3.28
CA ILE A 66 5.35 2.00 4.33
C ILE A 66 6.20 0.74 4.07
N ILE A 67 7.49 0.94 3.80
CA ILE A 67 8.39 -0.14 3.39
C ILE A 67 9.50 -0.28 4.44
N THR A 68 9.68 -1.48 4.98
CA THR A 68 10.73 -1.75 5.97
C THR A 68 11.62 -2.90 5.51
N GLY A 69 12.92 -2.85 5.83
CA GLY A 69 13.80 -3.96 5.48
C GLY A 69 15.28 -3.63 5.55
N GLY A 70 16.10 -4.48 4.99
CA GLY A 70 17.50 -4.23 4.72
C GLY A 70 17.71 -3.20 3.60
N GLN A 71 18.94 -3.05 3.13
CA GLN A 71 19.26 -2.08 2.04
C GLN A 71 18.91 -2.61 0.64
N ASP A 72 18.01 -3.57 0.55
CA ASP A 72 17.72 -4.30 -0.66
C ASP A 72 16.46 -3.76 -1.38
N ASN A 73 16.68 -3.11 -2.51
CA ASN A 73 15.66 -2.86 -3.54
C ASN A 73 14.41 -2.08 -3.08
N VAL A 74 14.53 -1.09 -2.21
CA VAL A 74 13.39 -0.25 -1.77
C VAL A 74 12.64 0.35 -2.95
N GLN A 75 13.38 0.95 -3.91
CA GLN A 75 12.76 1.58 -5.08
C GLN A 75 12.03 0.58 -5.96
N GLY A 76 12.57 -0.63 -6.12
CA GLY A 76 11.92 -1.70 -6.89
C GLY A 76 10.61 -2.14 -6.22
N VAL A 77 10.63 -2.31 -4.89
CA VAL A 77 9.41 -2.65 -4.14
C VAL A 77 8.39 -1.50 -4.22
N ALA A 78 8.81 -0.26 -4.00
CA ALA A 78 7.93 0.90 -4.13
C ALA A 78 7.31 0.99 -5.55
N GLY A 79 8.12 0.76 -6.59
CA GLY A 79 7.66 0.74 -7.98
C GLY A 79 6.62 -0.34 -8.25
N GLN A 80 6.79 -1.54 -7.67
CA GLN A 80 5.79 -2.62 -7.79
C GLN A 80 4.46 -2.27 -7.13
N LEU A 81 4.50 -1.69 -5.91
CA LEU A 81 3.30 -1.25 -5.21
C LEU A 81 2.60 -0.13 -5.99
N LEU A 82 3.34 0.89 -6.39
CA LEU A 82 2.81 2.00 -7.20
C LEU A 82 2.19 1.50 -8.50
N GLY A 83 2.87 0.61 -9.22
CA GLY A 83 2.38 0.05 -10.49
C GLY A 83 1.04 -0.67 -10.32
N PHE A 84 0.94 -1.55 -9.32
CA PHE A 84 -0.31 -2.26 -9.06
C PHE A 84 -1.46 -1.32 -8.69
N PHE A 85 -1.25 -0.41 -7.73
CA PHE A 85 -2.31 0.49 -7.27
C PHE A 85 -2.68 1.54 -8.33
N ALA A 86 -1.75 1.94 -9.20
CA ALA A 86 -2.06 2.77 -10.37
C ALA A 86 -2.96 2.04 -11.38
N GLU A 87 -2.64 0.77 -11.66
CA GLU A 87 -3.40 -0.08 -12.60
C GLU A 87 -4.87 -0.24 -12.17
N VAL A 88 -5.12 -0.34 -10.86
CA VAL A 88 -6.49 -0.44 -10.33
C VAL A 88 -7.15 0.93 -10.06
N GLY A 89 -6.55 2.03 -10.50
CA GLY A 89 -7.15 3.37 -10.51
C GLY A 89 -6.89 4.24 -9.28
N CYS A 90 -6.01 3.83 -8.37
CA CYS A 90 -5.66 4.65 -7.21
C CYS A 90 -4.82 5.87 -7.60
N GLN A 91 -4.97 6.94 -6.82
CA GLN A 91 -4.17 8.17 -6.87
C GLN A 91 -3.09 8.16 -5.79
N PHE A 92 -2.06 9.01 -5.95
CA PHE A 92 -0.93 9.06 -5.02
C PHE A 92 -0.60 10.50 -4.64
N PRO A 93 -0.34 10.77 -3.34
CA PRO A 93 0.15 12.07 -2.92
C PRO A 93 1.62 12.25 -3.35
N GLN A 94 2.14 13.47 -3.22
CA GLN A 94 3.58 13.69 -3.27
C GLN A 94 4.29 12.84 -2.22
N PHE A 95 5.43 12.22 -2.61
CA PHE A 95 6.16 11.29 -1.76
C PHE A 95 5.26 10.17 -1.24
N PRO A 96 4.78 9.28 -2.13
CA PRO A 96 3.74 8.30 -1.84
C PRO A 96 4.20 7.15 -0.94
N TYR A 97 5.49 7.08 -0.60
CA TYR A 97 5.98 6.07 0.33
C TYR A 97 7.01 6.63 1.31
N VAL A 98 7.13 5.96 2.43
CA VAL A 98 8.23 6.09 3.38
C VAL A 98 8.92 4.74 3.54
N ALA A 99 10.23 4.77 3.76
CA ALA A 99 11.00 3.55 3.95
C ALA A 99 11.93 3.66 5.15
N HIS A 100 12.07 2.55 5.87
CA HIS A 100 13.11 2.37 6.88
C HIS A 100 13.94 1.16 6.49
N THR A 101 15.21 1.40 6.20
CA THR A 101 16.16 0.35 5.81
C THR A 101 17.39 0.42 6.70
N ARG A 102 17.93 -0.74 7.02
CA ARG A 102 19.19 -0.89 7.74
C ARG A 102 20.15 -1.81 7.00
N GLY A 103 21.39 -1.87 7.50
CA GLY A 103 22.46 -2.63 6.91
C GLY A 103 22.25 -4.16 6.88
N TRP A 104 23.30 -4.86 6.48
CA TRP A 104 23.30 -6.30 6.21
C TRP A 104 23.96 -7.13 7.32
N SER A 105 24.31 -6.52 8.47
CA SER A 105 24.93 -7.27 9.56
C SER A 105 23.94 -8.23 10.20
N ALA A 106 24.45 -9.31 10.80
CA ALA A 106 23.62 -10.22 11.58
C ALA A 106 22.89 -9.47 12.73
N GLU A 107 23.59 -8.52 13.35
CA GLU A 107 23.02 -7.68 14.41
C GLU A 107 21.86 -6.79 13.90
N ASP A 108 22.00 -6.22 12.72
CA ASP A 108 20.91 -5.45 12.08
C ASP A 108 19.69 -6.32 11.81
N MET A 109 19.91 -7.57 11.36
CA MET A 109 18.81 -8.52 11.10
C MET A 109 18.11 -8.98 12.36
N GLU A 110 18.87 -9.29 13.43
CA GLU A 110 18.31 -9.73 14.72
C GLU A 110 17.52 -8.62 15.42
N ASN A 111 17.93 -7.37 15.28
CA ASN A 111 17.33 -6.24 15.96
C ASN A 111 16.38 -5.41 15.09
N ASN A 112 16.13 -5.82 13.84
CA ASN A 112 15.37 -5.03 12.86
C ASN A 112 13.98 -4.63 13.38
N GLU A 113 13.28 -5.53 14.07
CA GLU A 113 11.96 -5.23 14.64
C GLU A 113 12.05 -4.09 15.68
N LYS A 114 13.02 -4.15 16.60
CA LYS A 114 13.25 -3.10 17.60
C LYS A 114 13.62 -1.76 16.94
N PHE A 115 14.42 -1.81 15.87
CA PHE A 115 14.81 -0.61 15.13
C PHE A 115 13.62 0.04 14.44
N VAL A 116 12.75 -0.74 13.83
CA VAL A 116 11.51 -0.24 13.23
C VAL A 116 10.60 0.37 14.30
N GLN A 117 10.38 -0.35 15.41
CA GLN A 117 9.53 0.12 16.53
C GLN A 117 10.03 1.42 17.15
N ASN A 118 11.36 1.63 17.23
CA ASN A 118 11.97 2.80 17.85
C ASN A 118 12.39 3.88 16.85
N SER A 119 12.09 3.74 15.57
CA SER A 119 12.48 4.70 14.55
C SER A 119 11.55 5.92 14.53
N THR A 120 11.95 6.99 15.21
CA THR A 120 11.21 8.27 15.22
C THR A 120 11.01 8.79 13.79
N SER A 121 12.03 8.71 12.95
CA SER A 121 11.96 9.18 11.55
C SER A 121 10.96 8.40 10.71
N LEU A 122 10.83 7.08 10.93
CA LEU A 122 9.82 6.26 10.26
C LEU A 122 8.41 6.64 10.73
N HIS A 123 8.21 6.77 12.04
CA HIS A 123 6.92 7.13 12.61
C HIS A 123 6.45 8.51 12.17
N GLU A 124 7.33 9.52 12.22
CA GLU A 124 7.02 10.85 11.71
C GLU A 124 6.75 10.85 10.19
N GLY A 125 7.56 10.10 9.44
CA GLY A 125 7.36 9.93 8.00
C GLY A 125 6.02 9.28 7.67
N ALA A 126 5.64 8.21 8.39
CA ALA A 126 4.36 7.54 8.24
C ALA A 126 3.16 8.44 8.59
N ALA A 127 3.27 9.23 9.67
CA ALA A 127 2.25 10.19 10.04
C ALA A 127 2.06 11.28 8.96
N LYS A 128 3.17 11.84 8.45
CA LYS A 128 3.13 12.79 7.33
C LYS A 128 2.58 12.19 6.04
N LEU A 129 2.89 10.93 5.75
CA LEU A 129 2.32 10.21 4.61
C LEU A 129 0.79 10.07 4.78
N ALA A 130 0.33 9.60 5.92
CA ALA A 130 -1.09 9.46 6.22
C ALA A 130 -1.84 10.79 6.09
N GLN A 131 -1.26 11.89 6.59
CA GLN A 131 -1.81 13.22 6.45
C GLN A 131 -1.94 13.64 4.98
N ARG A 132 -0.87 13.48 4.17
CA ARG A 132 -0.92 13.80 2.73
C ARG A 132 -1.94 12.97 1.98
N CYS A 133 -2.05 11.67 2.31
CA CYS A 133 -3.09 10.82 1.72
C CYS A 133 -4.50 11.31 2.06
N ALA A 134 -4.74 11.69 3.32
CA ALA A 134 -6.05 12.18 3.76
C ALA A 134 -6.40 13.54 3.13
N GLU A 135 -5.42 14.45 3.01
CA GLU A 135 -5.60 15.74 2.34
C GLU A 135 -5.94 15.54 0.86
N MET A 136 -5.22 14.65 0.17
CA MET A 136 -5.52 14.33 -1.23
C MET A 136 -6.88 13.67 -1.40
N ALA A 137 -7.25 12.73 -0.52
CA ALA A 137 -8.57 12.08 -0.57
C ALA A 137 -9.71 13.10 -0.44
N ARG A 138 -9.57 14.10 0.44
CA ARG A 138 -10.56 15.21 0.54
C ARG A 138 -10.69 15.95 -0.78
N VAL A 139 -9.58 16.32 -1.42
CA VAL A 139 -9.60 16.98 -2.73
C VAL A 139 -10.29 16.11 -3.78
N MET A 140 -10.02 14.80 -3.79
CA MET A 140 -10.65 13.86 -4.73
C MET A 140 -12.16 13.77 -4.52
N ILE A 141 -12.63 13.75 -3.26
CA ILE A 141 -14.06 13.73 -2.92
C ILE A 141 -14.74 15.05 -3.32
N GLU A 142 -14.12 16.19 -3.00
CA GLU A 142 -14.69 17.52 -3.26
C GLU A 142 -14.69 17.88 -4.75
N SER A 143 -13.74 17.38 -5.53
CA SER A 143 -13.57 17.78 -6.93
C SER A 143 -14.45 17.03 -7.92
N SER A 144 -15.25 16.06 -7.47
CA SER A 144 -16.09 15.19 -8.34
C SER A 144 -15.32 14.56 -9.52
N LEU A 145 -14.01 14.42 -9.42
CA LEU A 145 -13.14 13.83 -10.46
C LEU A 145 -13.46 12.36 -10.80
N GLY A 146 -14.52 11.84 -10.21
CA GLY A 146 -14.98 10.47 -10.39
C GLY A 146 -16.28 10.29 -11.19
N GLU A 147 -16.94 11.38 -11.55
CA GLU A 147 -18.19 11.32 -12.33
C GLU A 147 -17.87 11.41 -13.83
N GLY A 148 -17.37 10.34 -14.40
CA GLY A 148 -17.08 10.23 -15.82
C GLY A 148 -16.99 8.80 -16.27
#